data_57815a8f96f92e69d1a87c41d477229b
#
_entry.id   57815a8f96f92e69d1a87c41d477229b
#
_cell.length_a   1.000
_cell.length_b   1.000
_cell.length_c   1.000
_cell.angle_alpha   90.00
_cell.angle_beta   90.00
_cell.angle_gamma   90.00
#
_symmetry.space_group_name_H-M   'P 1'
#
loop_
_entity.id
_entity.type
_entity.pdbx_description
1 polymer ?
#
loop_
_entity_poly.entity_id
_entity_poly.type
_entity_poly.pdbx_seq_one_letter_code
_entity_poly.pdbx_strand_id
1 'polypeptide(L)'
;MIWCVEDDASIRDIEVYTLSSTGFEARGFDDGVSFWSALQTQKPDLVVLDVMLPGVDGIELLQRMKASAELRTIPVVMATAKGAEYDRIRGLDLGADYYLVKPFGVMELVSCVKAVLRRCQPEKAAHLLRSGGLVVDLNAHTVTVDGARVALTYKEFELLRLFLSHPGMAFTRDQLFQEIWGMDYCGETRTVDMHIRTLRQKLGPYGRRIETVRNVGYRMEATT
;
A
#
# COMPACT_ATOMS: atom_id res chain seq x y z
N MET A 1 -10.30 -2.47 -9.81
CA MET A 1 -10.83 -3.75 -10.35
C MET A 1 -9.69 -4.73 -10.55
N ILE A 2 -9.81 -5.96 -10.09
CA ILE A 2 -8.84 -7.07 -10.26
C ILE A 2 -9.33 -8.00 -11.35
N TRP A 3 -8.44 -8.43 -12.23
CA TRP A 3 -8.77 -9.40 -13.25
C TRP A 3 -8.09 -10.74 -12.96
N CYS A 4 -8.88 -11.83 -13.02
CA CYS A 4 -8.43 -13.21 -12.85
C CYS A 4 -8.51 -13.92 -14.20
N VAL A 5 -7.39 -14.46 -14.69
CA VAL A 5 -7.30 -15.18 -15.96
C VAL A 5 -6.98 -16.64 -15.64
N GLU A 6 -7.96 -17.51 -15.76
CA GLU A 6 -7.95 -18.90 -15.30
C GLU A 6 -8.91 -19.70 -16.17
N ASP A 7 -8.47 -20.79 -16.77
CA ASP A 7 -9.31 -21.62 -17.66
C ASP A 7 -10.28 -22.52 -16.88
N ASP A 8 -9.88 -23.02 -15.70
CA ASP A 8 -10.79 -23.78 -14.84
C ASP A 8 -11.87 -22.86 -14.25
N ALA A 9 -13.12 -23.11 -14.66
CA ALA A 9 -14.27 -22.31 -14.22
C ALA A 9 -14.46 -22.32 -12.70
N SER A 10 -14.19 -23.45 -12.03
CA SER A 10 -14.37 -23.59 -10.58
C SER A 10 -13.33 -22.77 -9.82
N ILE A 11 -12.08 -22.79 -10.27
CA ILE A 11 -10.98 -22.00 -9.66
C ILE A 11 -11.26 -20.52 -9.90
N ARG A 12 -11.57 -20.13 -11.13
CA ARG A 12 -11.87 -18.75 -11.51
C ARG A 12 -13.03 -18.16 -10.70
N ASP A 13 -14.11 -18.91 -10.54
CA ASP A 13 -15.27 -18.47 -9.77
C ASP A 13 -14.94 -18.28 -8.29
N ILE A 14 -14.13 -19.18 -7.71
CA ILE A 14 -13.65 -19.06 -6.33
C ILE A 14 -12.76 -17.81 -6.17
N GLU A 15 -11.83 -17.56 -7.09
CA GLU A 15 -10.97 -16.39 -7.07
C GLU A 15 -11.78 -15.09 -7.13
N VAL A 16 -12.68 -14.97 -8.11
CA VAL A 16 -13.54 -13.81 -8.31
C VAL A 16 -14.46 -13.59 -7.10
N TYR A 17 -15.11 -14.65 -6.62
CA TYR A 17 -15.97 -14.59 -5.44
C TYR A 17 -15.20 -14.14 -4.19
N THR A 18 -14.03 -14.73 -3.96
CA THR A 18 -13.20 -14.41 -2.79
C THR A 18 -12.75 -12.95 -2.80
N LEU A 19 -12.25 -12.48 -3.94
CA LEU A 19 -11.83 -11.09 -4.08
C LEU A 19 -12.99 -10.13 -3.91
N SER A 20 -14.15 -10.45 -4.51
CA SER A 20 -15.36 -9.62 -4.40
C SER A 20 -15.89 -9.56 -2.97
N SER A 21 -15.91 -10.69 -2.25
CA SER A 21 -16.34 -10.74 -0.85
C SER A 21 -15.43 -9.99 0.12
N THR A 22 -14.18 -9.73 -0.29
CA THR A 22 -13.19 -8.98 0.50
C THR A 22 -13.08 -7.50 0.14
N GLY A 23 -14.05 -7.01 -0.67
CA GLY A 23 -14.21 -5.58 -0.99
C GLY A 23 -13.50 -5.11 -2.25
N PHE A 24 -13.00 -6.03 -3.09
CA PHE A 24 -12.47 -5.69 -4.41
C PHE A 24 -13.55 -5.85 -5.49
N GLU A 25 -13.49 -5.04 -6.53
CA GLU A 25 -14.17 -5.39 -7.79
C GLU A 25 -13.30 -6.42 -8.52
N ALA A 26 -13.88 -7.58 -8.89
CA ALA A 26 -13.15 -8.64 -9.57
C ALA A 26 -13.89 -9.10 -10.83
N ARG A 27 -13.13 -9.49 -11.87
CA ARG A 27 -13.64 -10.01 -13.13
C ARG A 27 -12.79 -11.20 -13.59
N GLY A 28 -13.45 -12.29 -14.02
CA GLY A 28 -12.80 -13.49 -14.55
C GLY A 28 -12.73 -13.49 -16.07
N PHE A 29 -11.69 -14.16 -16.60
CA PHE A 29 -11.49 -14.49 -18.01
C PHE A 29 -11.09 -15.94 -18.11
N ASP A 30 -11.64 -16.66 -19.08
CA ASP A 30 -11.44 -18.09 -19.31
C ASP A 30 -10.27 -18.40 -20.26
N ASP A 31 -9.80 -17.40 -20.98
CA ASP A 31 -8.67 -17.55 -21.90
C ASP A 31 -7.87 -16.24 -22.07
N GLY A 32 -6.67 -16.39 -22.64
CA GLY A 32 -5.78 -15.24 -22.91
C GLY A 32 -6.28 -14.32 -24.02
N VAL A 33 -7.13 -14.77 -24.93
CA VAL A 33 -7.62 -13.99 -26.07
C VAL A 33 -8.68 -12.99 -25.59
N SER A 34 -9.67 -13.47 -24.84
CA SER A 34 -10.71 -12.64 -24.23
C SER A 34 -10.11 -11.60 -23.27
N PHE A 35 -9.15 -12.03 -22.44
CA PHE A 35 -8.38 -11.16 -21.56
C PHE A 35 -7.64 -10.06 -22.33
N TRP A 36 -6.86 -10.44 -23.38
CA TRP A 36 -6.09 -9.48 -24.18
C TRP A 36 -6.98 -8.47 -24.92
N SER A 37 -8.11 -8.94 -25.43
CA SER A 37 -9.12 -8.07 -26.06
C SER A 37 -9.69 -7.05 -25.07
N ALA A 38 -10.00 -7.47 -23.86
CA ALA A 38 -10.51 -6.57 -22.81
C ALA A 38 -9.47 -5.51 -22.40
N LEU A 39 -8.17 -5.85 -22.36
CA LEU A 39 -7.08 -4.90 -22.06
C LEU A 39 -7.00 -3.71 -23.04
N GLN A 40 -7.55 -3.85 -24.26
CA GLN A 40 -7.58 -2.76 -25.23
C GLN A 40 -8.59 -1.66 -24.87
N THR A 41 -9.62 -2.01 -24.09
CA THR A 41 -10.72 -1.11 -23.75
C THR A 41 -10.73 -0.68 -22.29
N GLN A 42 -10.19 -1.52 -21.40
CA GLN A 42 -10.20 -1.26 -19.97
C GLN A 42 -8.89 -1.75 -19.34
N LYS A 43 -8.42 -1.06 -18.31
CA LYS A 43 -7.19 -1.41 -17.57
C LYS A 43 -7.55 -1.82 -16.15
N PRO A 44 -7.12 -3.02 -15.69
CA PRO A 44 -7.27 -3.42 -14.28
C PRO A 44 -6.22 -2.76 -13.38
N ASP A 45 -6.50 -2.75 -12.08
CA ASP A 45 -5.52 -2.32 -11.06
C ASP A 45 -4.49 -3.43 -10.78
N LEU A 46 -4.85 -4.70 -11.04
CA LEU A 46 -3.99 -5.88 -10.87
C LEU A 46 -4.55 -7.05 -11.70
N VAL A 47 -3.66 -7.89 -12.19
CA VAL A 47 -4.01 -9.16 -12.87
C VAL A 47 -3.50 -10.34 -12.05
N VAL A 48 -4.37 -11.31 -11.77
CA VAL A 48 -4.01 -12.67 -11.37
C VAL A 48 -4.03 -13.51 -12.64
N LEU A 49 -2.91 -14.09 -13.02
CA LEU A 49 -2.72 -14.73 -14.33
C LEU A 49 -2.20 -16.15 -14.16
N ASP A 50 -2.97 -17.11 -14.59
CA ASP A 50 -2.47 -18.49 -14.67
C ASP A 50 -1.34 -18.61 -15.69
N VAL A 51 -0.31 -19.36 -15.35
CA VAL A 51 0.76 -19.71 -16.28
C VAL A 51 0.24 -20.63 -17.37
N MET A 52 -0.57 -21.64 -17.01
CA MET A 52 -1.03 -22.69 -17.91
C MET A 52 -2.40 -22.38 -18.49
N LEU A 53 -2.47 -21.47 -19.46
CA LEU A 53 -3.70 -21.17 -20.17
C LEU A 53 -3.76 -21.91 -21.52
N PRO A 54 -4.93 -22.31 -21.99
CA PRO A 54 -5.08 -22.91 -23.32
C PRO A 54 -4.82 -21.85 -24.40
N GLY A 55 -4.04 -22.24 -25.41
CA GLY A 55 -3.75 -21.45 -26.60
C GLY A 55 -2.62 -20.45 -26.41
N VAL A 56 -2.74 -19.48 -25.53
CA VAL A 56 -1.68 -18.48 -25.27
C VAL A 56 -1.20 -18.63 -23.83
N ASP A 57 0.07 -18.99 -23.66
CA ASP A 57 0.72 -19.16 -22.36
C ASP A 57 0.68 -17.85 -21.55
N GLY A 58 0.40 -17.96 -20.24
CA GLY A 58 0.38 -16.83 -19.32
C GLY A 58 1.72 -16.09 -19.24
N ILE A 59 2.84 -16.79 -19.41
CA ILE A 59 4.17 -16.16 -19.49
C ILE A 59 4.28 -15.30 -20.74
N GLU A 60 3.77 -15.75 -21.87
CA GLU A 60 3.75 -14.95 -23.11
C GLU A 60 2.87 -13.69 -22.94
N LEU A 61 1.71 -13.83 -22.29
CA LEU A 61 0.85 -12.68 -21.98
C LEU A 61 1.54 -11.67 -21.07
N LEU A 62 2.24 -12.14 -20.01
CA LEU A 62 3.06 -11.31 -19.15
C LEU A 62 4.11 -10.52 -19.95
N GLN A 63 4.86 -11.21 -20.82
CA GLN A 63 5.89 -10.57 -21.66
C GLN A 63 5.28 -9.48 -22.54
N ARG A 64 4.16 -9.77 -23.21
CA ARG A 64 3.44 -8.79 -24.02
C ARG A 64 2.97 -7.58 -23.21
N MET A 65 2.45 -7.80 -22.01
CA MET A 65 2.05 -6.71 -21.11
C MET A 65 3.24 -5.85 -20.71
N LYS A 66 4.36 -6.47 -20.30
CA LYS A 66 5.55 -5.74 -19.83
C LYS A 66 6.31 -5.04 -20.97
N ALA A 67 6.17 -5.51 -22.21
CA ALA A 67 6.69 -4.84 -23.40
C ALA A 67 5.86 -3.59 -23.81
N SER A 68 4.59 -3.53 -23.43
CA SER A 68 3.71 -2.41 -23.75
C SER A 68 3.95 -1.23 -22.78
N ALA A 69 4.20 -0.03 -23.32
CA ALA A 69 4.38 1.18 -22.52
C ALA A 69 3.15 1.51 -21.62
N GLU A 70 1.95 1.14 -22.07
CA GLU A 70 0.70 1.39 -21.37
C GLU A 70 0.33 0.32 -20.34
N LEU A 71 0.77 -0.93 -20.55
CA LEU A 71 0.39 -2.08 -19.70
C LEU A 71 1.47 -2.48 -18.71
N ARG A 72 2.73 -2.11 -18.96
CA ARG A 72 3.88 -2.54 -18.12
C ARG A 72 3.77 -2.16 -16.64
N THR A 73 3.01 -1.12 -16.33
CA THR A 73 2.79 -0.63 -14.96
C THR A 73 1.70 -1.38 -14.22
N ILE A 74 0.90 -2.19 -14.92
CA ILE A 74 -0.12 -3.03 -14.29
C ILE A 74 0.58 -4.17 -13.56
N PRO A 75 0.37 -4.31 -12.25
CA PRO A 75 0.95 -5.41 -11.48
C PRO A 75 0.33 -6.75 -11.87
N VAL A 76 1.18 -7.78 -11.92
CA VAL A 76 0.78 -9.14 -12.29
C VAL A 76 1.22 -10.13 -11.22
N VAL A 77 0.25 -10.86 -10.68
CA VAL A 77 0.46 -12.04 -9.83
C VAL A 77 0.31 -13.27 -10.72
N MET A 78 1.38 -14.03 -10.87
CA MET A 78 1.32 -15.29 -11.64
C MET A 78 0.85 -16.43 -10.75
N ALA A 79 -0.15 -17.21 -11.18
CA ALA A 79 -0.56 -18.46 -10.55
C ALA A 79 0.10 -19.64 -11.29
N THR A 80 0.78 -20.53 -10.56
CA THR A 80 1.55 -21.63 -11.18
C THR A 80 1.41 -22.93 -10.42
N ALA A 81 1.50 -24.06 -11.12
CA ALA A 81 1.49 -25.38 -10.49
C ALA A 81 2.77 -25.62 -9.67
N LYS A 82 2.65 -26.44 -8.60
CA LYS A 82 3.78 -26.85 -7.75
C LYS A 82 4.82 -27.64 -8.57
N GLY A 83 6.06 -27.14 -8.63
CA GLY A 83 7.16 -27.78 -9.36
C GLY A 83 7.74 -26.96 -10.51
N ALA A 84 7.10 -25.87 -10.90
CA ALA A 84 7.60 -24.95 -11.93
C ALA A 84 8.61 -23.92 -11.35
N GLU A 85 9.67 -24.42 -10.66
CA GLU A 85 10.70 -23.52 -10.10
C GLU A 85 11.41 -22.73 -11.20
N TYR A 86 11.58 -23.34 -12.37
CA TYR A 86 12.13 -22.70 -13.56
C TYR A 86 11.22 -21.59 -14.10
N ASP A 87 9.92 -21.80 -14.11
CA ASP A 87 8.95 -20.80 -14.57
C ASP A 87 8.85 -19.62 -13.57
N ARG A 88 9.04 -19.89 -12.28
CA ARG A 88 9.06 -18.88 -11.22
C ARG A 88 10.26 -17.93 -11.34
N ILE A 89 11.47 -18.47 -11.60
CA ILE A 89 12.69 -17.68 -11.81
C ILE A 89 12.53 -16.85 -13.07
N ARG A 90 12.14 -17.51 -14.17
CA ARG A 90 11.95 -16.88 -15.47
C ARG A 90 10.91 -15.73 -15.44
N GLY A 91 9.82 -15.92 -14.75
CA GLY A 91 8.76 -14.92 -14.71
C GLY A 91 9.06 -13.74 -13.80
N LEU A 92 9.83 -13.89 -12.71
CA LEU A 92 10.34 -12.77 -11.92
C LEU A 92 11.29 -11.91 -12.77
N ASP A 93 12.16 -12.55 -13.54
CA ASP A 93 13.04 -11.86 -14.50
C ASP A 93 12.25 -11.15 -15.60
N LEU A 94 11.05 -11.66 -15.95
CA LEU A 94 10.13 -11.07 -16.93
C LEU A 94 9.23 -9.97 -16.36
N GLY A 95 9.33 -9.69 -15.06
CA GLY A 95 8.67 -8.57 -14.42
C GLY A 95 7.31 -8.90 -13.79
N ALA A 96 7.05 -10.16 -13.42
CA ALA A 96 5.92 -10.48 -12.52
C ALA A 96 6.17 -9.90 -11.12
N ASP A 97 5.12 -9.40 -10.49
CA ASP A 97 5.21 -8.75 -9.19
C ASP A 97 5.12 -9.74 -8.02
N TYR A 98 4.52 -10.91 -8.27
CA TYR A 98 4.43 -12.02 -7.31
C TYR A 98 4.13 -13.34 -8.01
N TYR A 99 4.44 -14.46 -7.32
CA TYR A 99 4.11 -15.83 -7.73
C TYR A 99 3.32 -16.54 -6.64
N LEU A 100 2.16 -17.08 -7.03
CA LEU A 100 1.29 -17.87 -6.18
C LEU A 100 1.32 -19.34 -6.64
N VAL A 101 1.64 -20.27 -5.75
CA VAL A 101 1.80 -21.69 -6.10
C VAL A 101 0.50 -22.43 -5.84
N LYS A 102 -0.09 -23.03 -6.87
CA LYS A 102 -1.29 -23.88 -6.78
C LYS A 102 -0.95 -25.24 -6.14
N PRO A 103 -1.80 -25.78 -5.25
CA PRO A 103 -3.02 -25.17 -4.72
C PRO A 103 -2.70 -24.13 -3.63
N PHE A 104 -3.32 -22.97 -3.68
CA PHE A 104 -3.20 -21.91 -2.68
C PHE A 104 -4.54 -21.70 -1.93
N GLY A 105 -4.45 -21.23 -0.70
CA GLY A 105 -5.61 -20.87 0.08
C GLY A 105 -6.23 -19.55 -0.37
N VAL A 106 -7.57 -19.44 -0.28
CA VAL A 106 -8.29 -18.22 -0.66
C VAL A 106 -7.78 -16.96 0.10
N MET A 107 -7.40 -17.12 1.37
CA MET A 107 -6.83 -16.03 2.17
C MET A 107 -5.39 -15.68 1.76
N GLU A 108 -4.65 -16.64 1.20
CA GLU A 108 -3.32 -16.41 0.64
C GLU A 108 -3.42 -15.53 -0.62
N LEU A 109 -4.37 -15.83 -1.52
CA LEU A 109 -4.66 -14.98 -2.68
C LEU A 109 -4.98 -13.55 -2.26
N VAL A 110 -5.90 -13.36 -1.31
CA VAL A 110 -6.28 -12.03 -0.81
C VAL A 110 -5.09 -11.28 -0.21
N SER A 111 -4.28 -11.97 0.60
CA SER A 111 -3.10 -11.37 1.24
C SER A 111 -2.04 -10.98 0.21
N CYS A 112 -1.82 -11.83 -0.79
CA CYS A 112 -0.93 -11.58 -1.92
C CYS A 112 -1.38 -10.34 -2.71
N VAL A 113 -2.64 -10.30 -3.14
CA VAL A 113 -3.22 -9.18 -3.89
C VAL A 113 -3.09 -7.87 -3.11
N LYS A 114 -3.44 -7.86 -1.81
CA LYS A 114 -3.27 -6.68 -0.95
C LYS A 114 -1.81 -6.23 -0.85
N ALA A 115 -0.87 -7.17 -0.72
CA ALA A 115 0.55 -6.87 -0.61
C ALA A 115 1.12 -6.28 -1.91
N VAL A 116 0.71 -6.84 -3.07
CA VAL A 116 1.14 -6.35 -4.39
C VAL A 116 0.53 -4.98 -4.67
N LEU A 117 -0.78 -4.79 -4.47
CA LEU A 117 -1.43 -3.50 -4.64
C LEU A 117 -0.80 -2.41 -3.77
N ARG A 118 -0.50 -2.70 -2.50
CA ARG A 118 0.18 -1.76 -1.60
C ARG A 118 1.58 -1.37 -2.11
N ARG A 119 2.27 -2.27 -2.80
CA ARG A 119 3.62 -2.05 -3.34
C ARG A 119 3.60 -1.31 -4.68
N CYS A 120 2.62 -1.62 -5.53
CA CYS A 120 2.53 -1.14 -6.91
C CYS A 120 1.58 0.03 -7.11
N GLN A 121 0.65 0.25 -6.20
CA GLN A 121 0.01 1.54 -6.04
C GLN A 121 0.89 2.35 -5.09
N PRO A 122 1.73 3.26 -5.60
CA PRO A 122 2.09 4.38 -4.77
C PRO A 122 0.74 5.01 -4.44
N GLU A 123 0.36 4.94 -3.16
CA GLU A 123 -0.83 5.61 -2.66
C GLU A 123 -0.80 7.04 -3.19
N LYS A 124 -1.56 7.31 -4.26
CA LYS A 124 -1.76 8.68 -4.75
C LYS A 124 -2.41 9.56 -3.67
N ALA A 125 -2.80 8.95 -2.54
CA ALA A 125 -3.40 9.61 -1.40
C ALA A 125 -2.59 9.50 -0.09
N ALA A 126 -1.61 8.59 0.07
CA ALA A 126 -0.98 8.36 1.37
C ALA A 126 0.44 8.92 1.53
N HIS A 127 1.05 9.48 0.48
CA HIS A 127 2.35 10.13 0.65
C HIS A 127 2.26 11.57 1.14
N LEU A 128 1.09 12.19 1.04
CA LEU A 128 0.83 13.55 1.51
C LEU A 128 -0.23 13.51 2.62
N LEU A 129 0.19 13.65 3.86
CA LEU A 129 -0.72 13.92 4.96
C LEU A 129 -1.02 15.42 4.98
N ARG A 130 -2.32 15.77 5.05
CA ARG A 130 -2.77 17.16 5.00
C ARG A 130 -3.69 17.48 6.17
N SER A 131 -3.51 18.70 6.73
CA SER A 131 -4.39 19.25 7.75
C SER A 131 -4.45 20.78 7.56
N GLY A 132 -5.40 21.23 6.73
CA GLY A 132 -5.43 22.62 6.24
C GLY A 132 -4.23 22.92 5.36
N GLY A 133 -3.49 23.99 5.64
CA GLY A 133 -2.24 24.33 4.93
C GLY A 133 -1.01 23.58 5.38
N LEU A 134 -1.11 22.71 6.39
CA LEU A 134 -0.02 21.82 6.81
C LEU A 134 0.00 20.60 5.87
N VAL A 135 1.14 20.38 5.20
CA VAL A 135 1.36 19.25 4.30
C VAL A 135 2.64 18.53 4.67
N VAL A 136 2.56 17.22 4.86
CA VAL A 136 3.69 16.32 5.12
C VAL A 136 3.84 15.39 3.93
N ASP A 137 4.97 15.44 3.25
CA ASP A 137 5.35 14.49 2.21
C ASP A 137 6.21 13.38 2.82
N LEU A 138 5.63 12.19 2.91
CA LEU A 138 6.28 11.04 3.53
C LEU A 138 7.43 10.49 2.68
N ASN A 139 7.36 10.63 1.35
CA ASN A 139 8.41 10.17 0.44
C ASN A 139 9.61 11.12 0.40
N ALA A 140 9.32 12.41 0.26
CA ALA A 140 10.37 13.44 0.26
C ALA A 140 10.87 13.75 1.66
N HIS A 141 10.23 13.24 2.73
CA HIS A 141 10.52 13.54 4.14
C HIS A 141 10.52 15.05 4.41
N THR A 142 9.52 15.75 3.85
CA THR A 142 9.40 17.21 3.93
C THR A 142 8.08 17.65 4.53
N VAL A 143 8.11 18.80 5.18
CA VAL A 143 6.94 19.44 5.77
C VAL A 143 6.83 20.88 5.25
N THR A 144 5.62 21.27 4.87
CA THR A 144 5.30 22.65 4.52
C THR A 144 4.10 23.14 5.32
N VAL A 145 4.12 24.40 5.68
CA VAL A 145 3.03 25.14 6.33
C VAL A 145 2.69 26.32 5.42
N ASP A 146 1.48 26.35 4.90
CA ASP A 146 1.00 27.36 3.93
C ASP A 146 1.98 27.56 2.75
N GLY A 147 2.55 26.45 2.25
CA GLY A 147 3.53 26.41 1.17
C GLY A 147 4.98 26.70 1.57
N ALA A 148 5.24 27.22 2.78
CA ALA A 148 6.58 27.45 3.27
C ALA A 148 7.20 26.19 3.91
N ARG A 149 8.44 25.84 3.54
CA ARG A 149 9.13 24.64 4.08
C ARG A 149 9.48 24.83 5.55
N VAL A 150 9.20 23.83 6.38
CA VAL A 150 9.53 23.78 7.80
C VAL A 150 10.56 22.67 8.04
N ALA A 151 11.69 23.03 8.66
CA ALA A 151 12.73 22.06 8.99
C ALA A 151 12.42 21.38 10.33
N LEU A 152 12.06 20.12 10.28
CA LEU A 152 11.85 19.25 11.44
C LEU A 152 13.05 18.32 11.63
N THR A 153 13.33 17.96 12.89
CA THR A 153 14.19 16.82 13.19
C THR A 153 13.46 15.51 12.87
N TYR A 154 14.19 14.40 12.76
CA TYR A 154 13.59 13.09 12.50
C TYR A 154 12.48 12.74 13.50
N LYS A 155 12.70 12.96 14.80
CA LYS A 155 11.71 12.65 15.84
C LYS A 155 10.48 13.57 15.80
N GLU A 156 10.66 14.85 15.47
CA GLU A 156 9.56 15.78 15.27
C GLU A 156 8.72 15.41 14.04
N PHE A 157 9.37 14.98 12.95
CA PHE A 157 8.71 14.50 11.75
C PHE A 157 7.86 13.25 12.04
N GLU A 158 8.42 12.26 12.74
CA GLU A 158 7.73 11.03 13.08
C GLU A 158 6.55 11.28 14.02
N LEU A 159 6.67 12.16 15.00
CA LEU A 159 5.56 12.58 15.86
C LEU A 159 4.44 13.21 15.02
N LEU A 160 4.78 14.12 14.11
CA LEU A 160 3.80 14.77 13.23
C LEU A 160 3.11 13.77 12.30
N ARG A 161 3.89 12.85 11.70
CA ARG A 161 3.37 11.76 10.88
C ARG A 161 2.35 10.90 11.65
N LEU A 162 2.70 10.48 12.86
CA LEU A 162 1.85 9.66 13.71
C LEU A 162 0.52 10.38 14.04
N PHE A 163 0.58 11.64 14.41
CA PHE A 163 -0.60 12.44 14.71
C PHE A 163 -1.51 12.65 13.49
N LEU A 164 -0.94 12.95 12.33
CA LEU A 164 -1.71 13.16 11.10
C LEU A 164 -2.29 11.87 10.53
N SER A 165 -1.66 10.74 10.81
CA SER A 165 -2.19 9.43 10.43
C SER A 165 -3.37 8.97 11.32
N HIS A 166 -3.52 9.57 12.52
CA HIS A 166 -4.56 9.21 13.49
C HIS A 166 -5.21 10.47 14.09
N PRO A 167 -5.91 11.27 13.26
CA PRO A 167 -6.51 12.52 13.73
C PRO A 167 -7.58 12.24 14.80
N GLY A 168 -7.56 13.04 15.86
CA GLY A 168 -8.48 12.90 17.02
C GLY A 168 -8.09 11.82 18.02
N MET A 169 -7.16 10.93 17.70
CA MET A 169 -6.69 9.89 18.62
C MET A 169 -5.73 10.46 19.67
N ALA A 170 -6.00 10.19 20.96
CA ALA A 170 -5.09 10.56 22.03
C ALA A 170 -4.07 9.43 22.27
N PHE A 171 -2.80 9.80 22.27
CA PHE A 171 -1.67 8.92 22.59
C PHE A 171 -1.13 9.25 23.97
N THR A 172 -0.85 8.23 24.78
CA THR A 172 -0.12 8.42 26.04
C THR A 172 1.35 8.79 25.75
N ARG A 173 2.03 9.37 26.75
CA ARG A 173 3.47 9.66 26.63
C ARG A 173 4.30 8.40 26.39
N ASP A 174 3.92 7.31 27.05
CA ASP A 174 4.59 6.01 26.90
C ASP A 174 4.38 5.43 25.50
N GLN A 175 3.16 5.50 24.96
CA GLN A 175 2.89 5.09 23.56
C GLN A 175 3.71 5.90 22.57
N LEU A 176 3.72 7.25 22.68
CA LEU A 176 4.53 8.11 21.82
C LEU A 176 6.01 7.80 21.94
N PHE A 177 6.47 7.53 23.15
CA PHE A 177 7.87 7.20 23.38
C PHE A 177 8.24 5.86 22.74
N GLN A 178 7.46 4.82 22.95
CA GLN A 178 7.67 3.49 22.36
C GLN A 178 7.63 3.52 20.83
N GLU A 179 6.63 4.16 20.23
CA GLU A 179 6.46 4.26 18.77
C GLU A 179 7.61 5.02 18.09
N ILE A 180 8.12 6.07 18.72
CA ILE A 180 9.08 6.99 18.08
C ILE A 180 10.54 6.69 18.47
N TRP A 181 10.78 6.22 19.70
CA TRP A 181 12.15 5.93 20.19
C TRP A 181 12.48 4.44 20.26
N GLY A 182 11.46 3.57 20.27
CA GLY A 182 11.62 2.12 20.39
C GLY A 182 11.68 1.63 21.84
N MET A 183 11.46 0.32 22.05
CA MET A 183 11.42 -0.29 23.39
C MET A 183 12.79 -0.35 24.10
N ASP A 184 13.89 -0.32 23.34
CA ASP A 184 15.26 -0.48 23.89
C ASP A 184 15.89 0.85 24.31
N TYR A 185 15.20 1.97 24.18
CA TYR A 185 15.76 3.27 24.53
C TYR A 185 15.54 3.60 26.02
N CYS A 186 16.62 3.71 26.78
CA CYS A 186 16.62 3.96 28.23
C CYS A 186 16.39 5.45 28.63
N GLY A 187 15.65 6.22 27.83
CA GLY A 187 15.34 7.62 28.10
C GLY A 187 14.05 7.82 28.91
N GLU A 188 13.88 9.00 29.50
CA GLU A 188 12.66 9.38 30.19
C GLU A 188 11.57 9.84 29.22
N THR A 189 10.30 9.53 29.50
CA THR A 189 9.13 9.95 28.72
C THR A 189 8.95 11.47 28.63
N ARG A 190 9.61 12.23 29.53
CA ARG A 190 9.71 13.70 29.47
C ARG A 190 10.38 14.22 28.19
N THR A 191 11.17 13.38 27.52
CA THR A 191 11.74 13.70 26.20
C THR A 191 10.66 13.99 25.17
N VAL A 192 9.50 13.31 25.24
CA VAL A 192 8.34 13.56 24.37
C VAL A 192 7.84 15.01 24.52
N ASP A 193 7.70 15.50 25.77
CA ASP A 193 7.16 16.85 26.05
C ASP A 193 8.04 17.94 25.41
N MET A 194 9.37 17.77 25.41
CA MET A 194 10.28 18.71 24.75
C MET A 194 10.12 18.71 23.24
N HIS A 195 10.02 17.54 22.62
CA HIS A 195 9.83 17.45 21.16
C HIS A 195 8.44 17.98 20.73
N ILE A 196 7.39 17.75 21.52
CA ILE A 196 6.07 18.35 21.28
C ILE A 196 6.13 19.87 21.36
N ARG A 197 6.85 20.42 22.35
CA ARG A 197 7.02 21.88 22.49
C ARG A 197 7.71 22.49 21.26
N THR A 198 8.83 21.92 20.85
CA THR A 198 9.58 22.42 19.68
C THR A 198 8.81 22.21 18.38
N LEU A 199 8.13 21.08 18.21
CA LEU A 199 7.26 20.81 17.07
C LEU A 199 6.13 21.86 16.98
N ARG A 200 5.44 22.16 18.09
CA ARG A 200 4.40 23.20 18.12
C ARG A 200 4.94 24.57 17.69
N GLN A 201 6.13 24.94 18.15
CA GLN A 201 6.75 26.20 17.78
C GLN A 201 7.07 26.26 16.27
N LYS A 202 7.63 25.19 15.70
CA LYS A 202 8.00 25.12 14.29
C LYS A 202 6.80 25.12 13.35
N LEU A 203 5.68 24.52 13.76
CA LEU A 203 4.44 24.48 12.99
C LEU A 203 3.62 25.79 13.09
N GLY A 204 4.02 26.75 13.93
CA GLY A 204 3.35 28.03 14.09
C GLY A 204 1.86 27.89 14.45
N PRO A 205 0.93 28.47 13.67
CA PRO A 205 -0.51 28.37 13.94
C PRO A 205 -1.04 26.94 14.02
N TYR A 206 -0.50 26.02 13.18
CA TYR A 206 -0.89 24.61 13.14
C TYR A 206 -0.40 23.81 14.35
N GLY A 207 0.61 24.28 15.05
CA GLY A 207 1.08 23.68 16.29
C GLY A 207 0.04 23.67 17.41
N ARG A 208 -0.94 24.59 17.38
CA ARG A 208 -2.06 24.64 18.32
C ARG A 208 -3.01 23.45 18.19
N ARG A 209 -3.05 22.80 17.02
CA ARG A 209 -3.84 21.59 16.77
C ARG A 209 -3.30 20.37 17.50
N ILE A 210 -2.05 20.38 17.93
CA ILE A 210 -1.52 19.35 18.82
C ILE A 210 -1.95 19.74 20.25
N GLU A 211 -3.02 19.11 20.74
CA GLU A 211 -3.57 19.37 22.06
C GLU A 211 -2.91 18.54 23.14
N THR A 212 -2.89 19.07 24.36
CA THR A 212 -2.51 18.32 25.56
C THR A 212 -3.78 17.72 26.19
N VAL A 213 -3.87 16.40 26.24
CA VAL A 213 -4.91 15.69 26.95
C VAL A 213 -4.44 15.46 28.39
N ARG A 214 -5.03 16.19 29.36
CA ARG A 214 -4.61 16.14 30.77
C ARG A 214 -4.59 14.70 31.30
N ASN A 215 -3.55 14.33 32.02
CA ASN A 215 -3.30 13.01 32.61
C ASN A 215 -3.20 11.86 31.59
N VAL A 216 -3.20 12.14 30.26
CA VAL A 216 -3.05 11.12 29.19
C VAL A 216 -1.77 11.43 28.42
N GLY A 217 -1.77 12.49 27.60
CA GLY A 217 -0.67 12.79 26.70
C GLY A 217 -1.07 13.82 25.65
N TYR A 218 -1.02 13.45 24.37
CA TYR A 218 -1.22 14.38 23.27
C TYR A 218 -2.11 13.79 22.16
N ARG A 219 -2.81 14.66 21.46
CA ARG A 219 -3.56 14.31 20.23
C ARG A 219 -3.47 15.44 19.23
N MET A 220 -3.68 15.15 17.95
CA MET A 220 -3.96 16.16 16.94
C MET A 220 -5.46 16.27 16.73
N GLU A 221 -5.97 17.49 16.73
CA GLU A 221 -7.37 17.79 16.46
C GLU A 221 -7.77 17.27 15.08
N ALA A 222 -8.90 16.57 15.00
CA ALA A 222 -9.46 16.15 13.71
C ALA A 222 -9.91 17.37 12.91
N THR A 223 -9.49 17.47 11.66
CA THR A 223 -9.98 18.53 10.76
C THR A 223 -11.40 18.16 10.34
N THR A 224 -12.35 19.01 10.64
CA THR A 224 -13.73 18.92 10.14
C THR A 224 -13.74 19.27 8.66
#